data_fa5de1742bc242997c52b59ceca519be
#
_entry.id   fa5de1742bc242997c52b59ceca519be
#
_cell.length_a   1.000
_cell.length_b   1.000
_cell.length_c   1.000
_cell.angle_alpha   90.00
_cell.angle_beta   90.00
_cell.angle_gamma   90.00
#
_symmetry.space_group_name_H-M   'P 1'
#
loop_
_entity.id
_entity.type
_entity.pdbx_description
1 polymer ?
#
loop_
_entity_poly.entity_id
_entity_poly.type
_entity_poly.pdbx_seq_one_letter_code
_entity_poly.pdbx_strand_id
1 'polypeptide(L)'
;VSWFGKIKTYNILDPGDAAFLQPPSDENVLYTNKVLRLWSTNQTVINWSVAADWTIRDDYHLLFSFRTDEYFSDFIPEQDGFNPAIKQWDNYHFTIGTQRKFGWSEWIVGLRYNYAKRDDYPQPISFSDPSEDNFFRGETATGTIKSTGFQLMLSYTFTFGNTPKEN
;
A
#
# COMPACT_ATOMS: atom_id res chain seq x y z
N VAL A 1 -4.04 -6.64 -15.84
CA VAL A 1 -2.80 -5.83 -15.75
C VAL A 1 -3.21 -4.37 -15.61
N SER A 2 -2.65 -3.68 -14.62
CA SER A 2 -2.84 -2.24 -14.43
C SER A 2 -1.49 -1.54 -14.53
N TRP A 3 -1.43 -0.50 -15.35
CA TRP A 3 -0.24 0.33 -15.51
C TRP A 3 -0.49 1.72 -14.94
N PHE A 4 0.45 2.20 -14.12
CA PHE A 4 0.44 3.54 -13.56
C PHE A 4 1.70 4.27 -14.02
N GLY A 5 1.51 5.38 -14.73
CA GLY A 5 2.61 6.19 -15.23
C GLY A 5 3.28 7.01 -14.13
N LYS A 6 4.54 7.38 -14.39
CA LYS A 6 5.29 8.29 -13.53
C LYS A 6 4.63 9.67 -13.47
N ILE A 7 4.45 10.20 -12.27
CA ILE A 7 4.01 11.56 -12.05
C ILE A 7 5.21 12.36 -11.54
N LYS A 8 5.40 13.55 -12.08
CA LYS A 8 6.44 14.47 -11.59
C LYS A 8 6.16 14.85 -10.15
N THR A 9 7.24 15.06 -9.40
CA THR A 9 7.15 15.60 -8.04
C THR A 9 6.33 16.89 -8.03
N TYR A 10 5.39 16.98 -7.11
CA TYR A 10 4.59 18.18 -6.88
C TYR A 10 4.46 18.44 -5.37
N ASN A 11 4.35 19.70 -5.01
CA ASN A 11 4.09 20.10 -3.64
C ASN A 11 2.59 20.01 -3.36
N ILE A 12 2.21 19.24 -2.35
CA ILE A 12 0.83 19.18 -1.84
C ILE A 12 0.60 20.41 -0.96
N LEU A 13 1.58 20.76 -0.15
CA LEU A 13 1.61 21.93 0.68
C LEU A 13 2.99 22.55 0.60
N ASP A 14 3.07 23.78 0.13
CA ASP A 14 4.29 24.58 0.14
C ASP A 14 4.01 25.79 1.06
N PRO A 15 4.43 25.72 2.32
CA PRO A 15 4.28 26.86 3.23
C PRO A 15 5.06 28.02 2.63
N GLY A 16 4.38 29.14 2.41
CA GLY A 16 5.04 30.38 1.97
C GLY A 16 6.15 30.79 2.92
N ASP A 17 6.88 31.84 2.56
CA ASP A 17 7.94 32.39 3.42
C ASP A 17 7.37 32.61 4.81
N ALA A 18 7.88 31.87 5.76
CA ALA A 18 7.28 31.83 7.07
C ALA A 18 7.38 33.18 7.76
N ALA A 19 6.27 33.79 7.93
CA ALA A 19 6.10 34.80 8.96
C ALA A 19 6.31 34.27 10.40
N PHE A 20 6.68 33.03 10.55
CA PHE A 20 7.08 32.38 11.80
C PHE A 20 8.60 32.39 11.89
N LEU A 21 9.14 33.30 12.11
CA LEU A 21 9.72 34.05 13.14
C LEU A 21 10.70 33.31 14.07
N GLN A 22 11.34 32.27 13.56
CA GLN A 22 12.63 31.96 14.12
C GLN A 22 13.70 32.58 13.23
N PRO A 23 14.68 33.29 13.82
CA PRO A 23 15.76 33.85 13.06
C PRO A 23 16.45 32.79 12.21
N PRO A 24 16.88 33.13 10.98
CA PRO A 24 17.57 32.17 10.10
C PRO A 24 18.85 31.59 10.71
N SER A 25 19.35 32.18 11.79
CA SER A 25 20.51 31.68 12.55
C SER A 25 20.21 30.47 13.41
N ASP A 26 18.94 30.24 13.70
CA ASP A 26 18.53 29.04 14.42
C ASP A 26 18.17 27.99 13.38
N GLU A 27 19.16 27.23 12.91
CA GLU A 27 18.99 26.04 12.09
C GLU A 27 18.22 24.94 12.82
N ASN A 28 17.26 25.34 13.62
CA ASN A 28 16.59 24.39 14.42
C ASN A 28 15.44 23.72 13.65
N VAL A 29 15.06 22.57 14.11
CA VAL A 29 14.07 21.66 13.54
C VAL A 29 12.71 22.31 13.27
N LEU A 30 12.45 23.44 13.89
CA LEU A 30 11.19 24.17 13.82
C LEU A 30 11.14 25.19 12.66
N TYR A 31 12.14 25.19 11.77
CA TYR A 31 12.06 26.00 10.55
C TYR A 31 10.98 25.48 9.63
N THR A 32 9.83 26.10 9.68
CA THR A 32 8.56 25.63 9.12
C THR A 32 8.58 25.39 7.60
N ASN A 33 9.39 26.15 6.86
CA ASN A 33 9.52 26.00 5.41
C ASN A 33 10.05 24.62 4.99
N LYS A 34 10.84 23.98 5.84
CA LYS A 34 11.41 22.66 5.56
C LYS A 34 10.54 21.55 6.12
N VAL A 35 10.03 21.73 7.32
CA VAL A 35 9.32 20.68 8.06
C VAL A 35 7.87 20.52 7.61
N LEU A 36 7.20 21.62 7.28
CA LEU A 36 5.77 21.60 6.90
C LEU A 36 5.53 21.43 5.39
N ARG A 37 6.59 21.37 4.57
CA ARG A 37 6.42 21.11 3.15
C ARG A 37 5.96 19.67 2.95
N LEU A 38 4.81 19.50 2.31
CA LEU A 38 4.29 18.20 1.89
C LEU A 38 4.46 18.06 0.38
N TRP A 39 5.08 16.97 -0.04
CA TRP A 39 5.29 16.69 -1.45
C TRP A 39 4.91 15.23 -1.78
N SER A 40 4.70 14.96 -3.05
CA SER A 40 4.47 13.62 -3.55
C SER A 40 5.14 13.43 -4.90
N THR A 41 5.67 12.26 -5.11
CA THR A 41 6.18 11.82 -6.40
C THR A 41 5.88 10.35 -6.58
N ASN A 42 5.64 9.93 -7.81
CA ASN A 42 5.29 8.56 -8.11
C ASN A 42 6.18 8.01 -9.21
N GLN A 43 6.61 6.78 -9.05
CA GLN A 43 7.30 6.01 -10.08
C GLN A 43 6.31 5.23 -10.95
N THR A 44 6.78 4.78 -12.11
CA THR A 44 5.98 3.88 -12.94
C THR A 44 5.95 2.50 -12.31
N VAL A 45 4.77 1.92 -12.18
CA VAL A 45 4.57 0.56 -11.69
C VAL A 45 3.62 -0.21 -12.60
N ILE A 46 3.81 -1.51 -12.67
CA ILE A 46 2.95 -2.43 -13.42
C ILE A 46 2.45 -3.51 -12.47
N ASN A 47 1.19 -3.38 -12.08
CA ASN A 47 0.52 -4.39 -11.29
C ASN A 47 -0.13 -5.42 -12.20
N TRP A 48 0.03 -6.68 -11.86
CA TRP A 48 -0.58 -7.77 -12.59
C TRP A 48 -1.28 -8.75 -11.67
N SER A 49 -2.22 -9.47 -12.22
CA SER A 49 -2.95 -10.51 -11.52
C SER A 49 -3.24 -11.66 -12.45
N VAL A 50 -3.25 -12.84 -11.89
CA VAL A 50 -3.68 -14.07 -12.54
C VAL A 50 -4.66 -14.78 -11.62
N ALA A 51 -5.69 -15.37 -12.22
CA ALA A 51 -6.66 -16.18 -11.51
C ALA A 51 -6.94 -17.46 -12.30
N ALA A 52 -7.26 -18.52 -11.58
CA ALA A 52 -7.67 -19.79 -12.13
C ALA A 52 -8.92 -20.28 -11.40
N ASP A 53 -9.87 -20.76 -12.19
CA ASP A 53 -11.05 -21.47 -11.74
C ASP A 53 -10.93 -22.92 -12.22
N TRP A 54 -10.88 -23.83 -11.27
CA TRP A 54 -10.82 -25.25 -11.54
C TRP A 54 -12.13 -25.93 -11.18
N THR A 55 -12.90 -26.30 -12.19
CA THR A 55 -14.14 -27.05 -12.04
C THR A 55 -13.83 -28.48 -11.68
N ILE A 56 -14.16 -28.90 -10.47
CA ILE A 56 -14.06 -30.29 -10.00
C ILE A 56 -15.34 -31.05 -10.34
N ARG A 57 -16.49 -30.36 -10.17
CA ARG A 57 -17.83 -30.81 -10.52
C ARG A 57 -18.64 -29.59 -10.97
N ASP A 58 -19.76 -29.83 -11.62
CA ASP A 58 -20.64 -28.74 -12.10
C ASP A 58 -21.13 -27.83 -10.96
N ASP A 59 -21.17 -28.34 -9.73
CA ASP A 59 -21.59 -27.62 -8.53
C ASP A 59 -20.43 -27.20 -7.62
N TYR A 60 -19.16 -27.56 -7.97
CA TYR A 60 -18.02 -27.33 -7.10
C TYR A 60 -16.77 -26.89 -7.85
N HIS A 61 -16.25 -25.70 -7.48
CA HIS A 61 -15.09 -25.06 -8.07
C HIS A 61 -14.02 -24.77 -7.01
N LEU A 62 -12.77 -24.86 -7.41
CA LEU A 62 -11.62 -24.32 -6.67
C LEU A 62 -11.13 -23.07 -7.37
N LEU A 63 -10.93 -22.03 -6.58
CA LEU A 63 -10.51 -20.71 -7.04
C LEU A 63 -9.12 -20.40 -6.52
N PHE A 64 -8.24 -19.96 -7.41
CA PHE A 64 -6.91 -19.50 -7.07
C PHE A 64 -6.66 -18.15 -7.68
N SER A 65 -5.99 -17.27 -6.95
CA SER A 65 -5.51 -16.03 -7.55
C SER A 65 -4.19 -15.56 -6.92
N PHE A 66 -3.41 -14.89 -7.74
CA PHE A 66 -2.23 -14.14 -7.34
C PHE A 66 -2.31 -12.73 -7.90
N ARG A 67 -1.94 -11.75 -7.10
CA ARG A 67 -1.93 -10.34 -7.50
C ARG A 67 -0.72 -9.64 -6.88
N THR A 68 -0.08 -8.78 -7.68
CA THR A 68 0.91 -7.82 -7.19
C THR A 68 0.24 -6.48 -6.92
N ASP A 69 0.76 -5.76 -5.95
CA ASP A 69 0.40 -4.40 -5.61
C ASP A 69 1.68 -3.65 -5.26
N GLU A 70 2.38 -3.25 -6.34
CA GLU A 70 3.68 -2.61 -6.23
C GLU A 70 3.54 -1.18 -5.70
N TYR A 71 4.53 -0.80 -4.96
CA TYR A 71 4.68 0.51 -4.39
C TYR A 71 5.02 1.54 -5.47
N PHE A 72 4.26 2.60 -5.55
CA PHE A 72 4.36 3.60 -6.61
C PHE A 72 4.95 4.95 -6.16
N SER A 73 5.08 5.21 -4.86
CA SER A 73 5.69 6.45 -4.38
C SER A 73 7.21 6.35 -4.44
N ASP A 74 7.86 7.40 -4.88
CA ASP A 74 9.32 7.49 -4.94
C ASP A 74 9.84 8.28 -3.74
N PHE A 75 10.99 7.88 -3.21
CA PHE A 75 11.63 8.60 -2.13
C PHE A 75 12.79 9.42 -2.71
N ILE A 76 12.74 10.72 -2.54
CA ILE A 76 13.81 11.61 -2.95
C ILE A 76 14.51 12.11 -1.69
N PRO A 77 15.70 11.57 -1.34
CA PRO A 77 16.40 11.90 -0.10
C PRO A 77 16.78 13.37 0.02
N GLU A 78 16.98 14.03 -1.11
CA GLU A 78 17.47 15.40 -1.18
C GLU A 78 16.36 16.44 -1.07
N GLN A 79 15.11 16.01 -1.03
CA GLN A 79 13.99 16.93 -0.99
C GLN A 79 13.59 17.25 0.44
N ASP A 80 13.65 18.51 0.80
CA ASP A 80 13.15 19.00 2.09
C ASP A 80 11.65 18.77 2.22
N GLY A 81 11.22 18.42 3.43
CA GLY A 81 9.81 18.23 3.74
C GLY A 81 9.43 16.77 3.98
N PHE A 82 8.15 16.49 3.95
CA PHE A 82 7.58 15.20 4.30
C PHE A 82 6.76 14.61 3.14
N ASN A 83 7.02 13.34 2.83
CA ASN A 83 6.18 12.59 1.91
C ASN A 83 5.12 11.82 2.71
N PRO A 84 3.83 12.15 2.56
CA PRO A 84 2.77 11.52 3.31
C PRO A 84 2.43 10.09 2.86
N ALA A 85 3.17 9.52 1.92
CA ALA A 85 2.94 8.16 1.48
C ALA A 85 3.16 7.17 2.62
N ILE A 86 2.06 6.66 3.16
CA ILE A 86 2.05 5.78 4.33
C ILE A 86 2.64 4.40 4.00
N LYS A 87 2.50 3.95 2.76
CA LYS A 87 2.90 2.62 2.33
C LYS A 87 4.02 2.71 1.31
N GLN A 88 5.16 2.18 1.67
CA GLN A 88 6.38 2.23 0.86
C GLN A 88 6.98 0.84 0.62
N TRP A 89 6.15 -0.17 0.36
CA TRP A 89 6.57 -1.54 0.07
C TRP A 89 5.59 -2.26 -0.84
N ASP A 90 6.12 -3.20 -1.60
CA ASP A 90 5.34 -4.04 -2.48
C ASP A 90 4.54 -5.08 -1.69
N ASN A 91 3.30 -5.34 -2.12
CA ASN A 91 2.50 -6.41 -1.57
C ASN A 91 2.20 -7.48 -2.61
N TYR A 92 2.19 -8.69 -2.13
CA TYR A 92 1.80 -9.86 -2.86
C TYR A 92 0.59 -10.49 -2.20
N HIS A 93 -0.43 -10.78 -3.00
CA HIS A 93 -1.69 -11.33 -2.53
C HIS A 93 -1.88 -12.70 -3.14
N PHE A 94 -2.02 -13.70 -2.29
CA PHE A 94 -2.34 -15.07 -2.66
C PHE A 94 -3.72 -15.39 -2.14
N THR A 95 -4.61 -15.87 -3.01
CA THR A 95 -5.96 -16.23 -2.62
C THR A 95 -6.26 -17.66 -3.05
N ILE A 96 -6.82 -18.44 -2.13
CA ILE A 96 -7.41 -19.73 -2.41
C ILE A 96 -8.85 -19.70 -1.92
N GLY A 97 -9.75 -20.28 -2.69
CA GLY A 97 -11.17 -20.32 -2.32
C GLY A 97 -11.88 -21.49 -2.95
N THR A 98 -13.10 -21.67 -2.52
CA THR A 98 -14.03 -22.65 -3.07
C THR A 98 -15.38 -22.00 -3.28
N GLN A 99 -16.01 -22.37 -4.38
CA GLN A 99 -17.38 -22.02 -4.73
C GLN A 99 -18.20 -23.29 -4.79
N ARG A 100 -19.36 -23.28 -4.18
CA ARG A 100 -20.30 -24.39 -4.23
C ARG A 100 -21.72 -23.92 -4.48
N LYS A 101 -22.38 -24.57 -5.45
CA LYS A 101 -23.78 -24.32 -5.80
C LYS A 101 -24.68 -25.37 -5.16
N PHE A 102 -25.79 -24.92 -4.59
CA PHE A 102 -26.82 -25.77 -3.98
C PHE A 102 -28.17 -25.33 -4.54
N GLY A 103 -28.56 -25.87 -5.69
CA GLY A 103 -29.81 -25.51 -6.32
C GLY A 103 -29.99 -24.01 -6.54
N TRP A 104 -30.71 -23.34 -5.63
CA TRP A 104 -31.01 -21.89 -5.70
C TRP A 104 -30.00 -21.01 -4.98
N SER A 105 -29.00 -21.57 -4.34
CA SER A 105 -28.00 -20.82 -3.58
C SER A 105 -26.58 -21.16 -3.99
N GLU A 106 -25.67 -20.22 -3.73
CA GLU A 106 -24.25 -20.35 -4.01
C GLU A 106 -23.45 -19.79 -2.85
N TRP A 107 -22.43 -20.52 -2.43
CA TRP A 107 -21.49 -20.15 -1.39
C TRP A 107 -20.11 -20.01 -1.98
N ILE A 108 -19.41 -18.93 -1.59
CA ILE A 108 -17.98 -18.76 -1.85
C ILE A 108 -17.29 -18.54 -0.52
N VAL A 109 -16.28 -19.34 -0.27
CA VAL A 109 -15.41 -19.21 0.90
C VAL A 109 -13.98 -19.07 0.39
N GLY A 110 -13.27 -18.06 0.83
CA GLY A 110 -11.89 -17.81 0.39
C GLY A 110 -11.00 -17.35 1.53
N LEU A 111 -9.73 -17.71 1.43
CA LEU A 111 -8.67 -17.25 2.30
C LEU A 111 -7.65 -16.50 1.46
N ARG A 112 -7.36 -15.27 1.84
CA ARG A 112 -6.27 -14.48 1.26
C ARG A 112 -5.12 -14.38 2.23
N TYR A 113 -3.92 -14.62 1.74
CA TYR A 113 -2.66 -14.34 2.41
C TYR A 113 -2.00 -13.13 1.74
N ASN A 114 -1.65 -12.13 2.53
CA ASN A 114 -0.91 -10.96 2.09
C ASN A 114 0.51 -11.04 2.64
N TYR A 115 1.46 -10.76 1.80
CA TYR A 115 2.87 -10.71 2.16
C TYR A 115 3.52 -9.46 1.58
N ALA A 116 4.26 -8.77 2.41
CA ALA A 116 5.11 -7.66 1.99
C ALA A 116 6.44 -7.71 2.73
N LYS A 117 7.50 -7.34 2.04
CA LYS A 117 8.83 -7.18 2.63
C LYS A 117 9.54 -6.06 1.87
N ARG A 118 10.20 -5.21 2.61
CA ARG A 118 11.17 -4.26 2.09
C ARG A 118 12.38 -4.25 3.00
N ASP A 119 13.52 -4.58 2.44
CA ASP A 119 14.82 -4.30 3.03
C ASP A 119 15.20 -2.84 2.68
N ASP A 120 16.09 -2.26 3.39
CA ASP A 120 16.56 -0.88 3.17
C ASP A 120 15.46 0.20 3.25
N TYR A 121 14.49 -0.02 4.14
CA TYR A 121 13.48 0.98 4.42
C TYR A 121 14.13 2.18 5.12
N PRO A 122 14.10 3.39 4.53
CA PRO A 122 14.70 4.55 5.16
C PRO A 122 13.93 4.93 6.42
N GLN A 123 14.64 5.05 7.52
CA GLN A 123 14.05 5.59 8.74
C GLN A 123 13.91 7.10 8.59
N PRO A 124 12.70 7.66 8.70
CA PRO A 124 12.50 9.11 8.53
C PRO A 124 13.06 9.93 9.70
N ILE A 125 13.39 9.29 10.79
CA ILE A 125 13.77 9.92 12.05
C ILE A 125 14.87 9.09 12.72
N SER A 126 15.87 9.74 13.26
CA SER A 126 16.88 9.10 14.10
C SER A 126 16.67 9.43 15.57
N PHE A 127 16.73 8.41 16.42
CA PHE A 127 16.70 8.56 17.86
C PHE A 127 18.05 8.22 18.50
N SER A 128 19.10 8.03 17.71
CA SER A 128 20.39 7.55 18.22
C SER A 128 21.14 8.58 19.05
N ASP A 129 20.93 9.86 18.78
CA ASP A 129 21.53 10.96 19.52
C ASP A 129 20.59 12.17 19.57
N PRO A 130 19.49 12.10 20.33
CA PRO A 130 18.54 13.19 20.44
C PRO A 130 19.13 14.31 21.30
N SER A 131 19.41 15.45 20.69
CA SER A 131 19.80 16.69 21.38
C SER A 131 18.85 17.82 20.99
N GLU A 132 18.86 18.92 21.72
CA GLU A 132 18.05 20.11 21.38
C GLU A 132 18.39 20.65 20.00
N ASP A 133 19.68 20.58 19.62
CA ASP A 133 20.17 21.03 18.32
C ASP A 133 19.93 20.01 17.21
N ASN A 134 19.77 18.74 17.56
CA ASN A 134 19.71 17.63 16.63
C ASN A 134 18.46 16.75 16.82
N PHE A 135 17.41 17.33 17.35
CA PHE A 135 16.16 16.64 17.60
C PHE A 135 15.62 15.98 16.33
N PHE A 136 15.63 14.65 16.28
CA PHE A 136 15.26 13.82 15.14
C PHE A 136 16.12 13.92 13.86
N ARG A 137 17.24 14.62 13.88
CA ARG A 137 18.16 14.79 12.77
C ARG A 137 19.44 14.00 12.97
N GLY A 138 19.52 12.86 13.34
CA GLY A 138 20.74 12.03 13.34
C GLY A 138 20.92 11.34 11.99
N GLU A 139 22.01 10.61 11.85
CA GLU A 139 22.16 9.68 10.73
C GLU A 139 21.01 8.68 10.78
N THR A 140 20.24 8.65 9.72
CA THR A 140 19.15 7.70 9.58
C THR A 140 19.70 6.36 9.09
N ALA A 141 19.42 5.31 9.81
CA ALA A 141 19.71 3.95 9.37
C ALA A 141 18.59 3.42 8.46
N THR A 142 18.90 2.38 7.72
CA THR A 142 17.88 1.61 7.03
C THR A 142 17.42 0.44 7.90
N GLY A 143 16.17 0.09 7.77
CA GLY A 143 15.56 -1.04 8.49
C GLY A 143 14.83 -1.99 7.54
N THR A 144 14.46 -3.16 8.03
CA THR A 144 13.61 -4.09 7.29
C THR A 144 12.17 -4.00 7.78
N ILE A 145 11.24 -3.78 6.87
CA ILE A 145 9.82 -3.89 7.13
C ILE A 145 9.31 -5.21 6.54
N LYS A 146 8.54 -5.92 7.35
CA LYS A 146 7.80 -7.11 6.94
C LYS A 146 6.36 -7.00 7.40
N SER A 147 5.43 -7.22 6.49
CA SER A 147 4.00 -7.25 6.79
C SER A 147 3.40 -8.55 6.28
N THR A 148 2.62 -9.19 7.12
CA THR A 148 1.87 -10.40 6.76
C THR A 148 0.47 -10.29 7.29
N GLY A 149 -0.50 -10.80 6.53
CA GLY A 149 -1.89 -10.76 6.94
C GLY A 149 -2.72 -11.88 6.31
N PHE A 150 -3.77 -12.27 7.02
CA PHE A 150 -4.77 -13.20 6.52
C PHE A 150 -6.13 -12.51 6.48
N GLN A 151 -6.91 -12.82 5.45
CA GLN A 151 -8.26 -12.33 5.29
C GLN A 151 -9.18 -13.47 4.90
N LEU A 152 -10.21 -13.70 5.68
CA LEU A 152 -11.30 -14.61 5.33
C LEU A 152 -12.34 -13.84 4.51
N MET A 153 -12.76 -14.42 3.41
CA MET A 153 -13.82 -13.91 2.55
C MET A 153 -14.96 -14.91 2.50
N LEU A 154 -16.16 -14.42 2.75
CA LEU A 154 -17.39 -15.21 2.70
C LEU A 154 -18.38 -14.48 1.80
N SER A 155 -18.95 -15.18 0.85
CA SER A 155 -20.04 -14.68 0.03
C SER A 155 -21.16 -15.74 -0.05
N TYR A 156 -22.36 -15.26 0.00
CA TYR A 156 -23.55 -16.07 -0.16
C TYR A 156 -24.48 -15.39 -1.15
N THR A 157 -24.85 -16.12 -2.19
CA THR A 157 -25.76 -15.65 -3.23
C THR A 157 -26.97 -16.58 -3.26
N PHE A 158 -28.15 -16.01 -3.38
CA PHE A 158 -29.37 -16.76 -3.60
C PHE A 158 -30.17 -16.12 -4.74
N THR A 159 -30.78 -16.98 -5.55
CA THR A 159 -31.57 -16.57 -6.71
C THR A 159 -33.04 -16.68 -6.39
N PHE A 160 -33.77 -15.57 -6.49
CA PHE A 160 -35.23 -15.54 -6.40
C PHE A 160 -35.82 -15.54 -7.81
N GLY A 161 -36.82 -16.35 -8.03
CA GLY A 161 -37.57 -16.38 -9.28
C GLY A 161 -37.60 -17.74 -9.96
N ASN A 162 -38.37 -17.87 -11.01
CA ASN A 162 -38.59 -19.13 -11.71
C ASN A 162 -37.27 -19.73 -12.21
N THR A 163 -36.91 -20.87 -11.70
CA THR A 163 -35.91 -21.73 -12.36
C THR A 163 -36.38 -21.98 -13.80
N PRO A 164 -35.52 -21.76 -14.80
CA PRO A 164 -35.84 -22.20 -16.16
C PRO A 164 -36.13 -23.70 -16.10
N LYS A 165 -37.26 -24.11 -16.57
CA LYS A 165 -37.54 -25.55 -16.78
C LYS A 165 -36.53 -26.00 -17.81
N GLU A 166 -35.61 -26.88 -17.41
CA GLU A 166 -34.84 -27.67 -18.36
C GLU A 166 -35.83 -28.49 -19.19
N ASN A 167 -35.86 -28.22 -20.51
CA ASN A 167 -36.55 -29.06 -21.47
C ASN A 167 -35.63 -30.17 -21.95
#